data_0176643fb6ff8a94af084dd387a470bd
#
_entry.id   0176643fb6ff8a94af084dd387a470bd
#
_cell.length_a   1.000
_cell.length_b   1.000
_cell.length_c   1.000
_cell.angle_alpha   90.00
_cell.angle_beta   90.00
_cell.angle_gamma   90.00
#
_symmetry.space_group_name_H-M   'P 1'
#
loop_
_entity.id
_entity.type
_entity.pdbx_description
1 polymer ?
#
loop_
_entity_poly.entity_id
_entity_poly.type
_entity_poly.pdbx_seq_one_letter_code
_entity_poly.pdbx_strand_id
1 'polypeptide(L)'
;MSLTSKQRAALRGMANTMEPVFQIGKGGLSEELLNQLDLVLEARELIKVRVLKSCEEEPGELADEIAEELDCDVVQKIGRIFLLYRPSLEPKIELP
;
A
#
# COMPACT_ATOMS: atom_id res chain seq x y z
N MET A 1 -10.47 -9.14 2.29
CA MET A 1 -9.50 -10.20 2.66
C MET A 1 -8.88 -9.89 3.99
N SER A 2 -8.62 -10.90 4.79
CA SER A 2 -8.06 -10.71 6.13
C SER A 2 -6.71 -11.43 6.23
N LEU A 3 -5.65 -10.69 6.57
CA LEU A 3 -4.32 -11.25 6.73
C LEU A 3 -4.13 -11.77 8.16
N THR A 4 -3.51 -12.94 8.28
CA THR A 4 -3.10 -13.44 9.59
C THR A 4 -1.88 -12.65 10.07
N SER A 5 -1.58 -12.74 11.37
CA SER A 5 -0.38 -12.10 11.92
C SER A 5 0.90 -12.63 11.26
N LYS A 6 0.92 -13.92 10.96
CA LYS A 6 2.07 -14.56 10.30
C LYS A 6 2.25 -14.08 8.88
N GLN A 7 1.15 -13.94 8.13
CA GLN A 7 1.18 -13.42 6.77
C GLN A 7 1.62 -11.97 6.75
N ARG A 8 1.09 -11.17 7.69
CA ARG A 8 1.46 -9.76 7.81
C ARG A 8 2.95 -9.61 8.12
N ALA A 9 3.48 -10.43 9.01
CA ALA A 9 4.91 -10.41 9.34
C ALA A 9 5.76 -10.75 8.11
N ALA A 10 5.35 -11.74 7.32
CA ALA A 10 6.05 -12.11 6.10
C ALA A 10 6.08 -10.95 5.10
N LEU A 11 4.96 -10.27 4.90
CA LEU A 11 4.88 -9.12 4.00
C LEU A 11 5.75 -7.96 4.47
N ARG A 12 5.78 -7.68 5.79
CA ARG A 12 6.67 -6.65 6.34
C ARG A 12 8.13 -6.97 6.07
N GLY A 13 8.50 -8.24 6.22
CA GLY A 13 9.86 -8.69 5.92
C GLY A 13 10.24 -8.46 4.46
N MET A 14 9.36 -8.80 3.55
CA MET A 14 9.57 -8.56 2.12
C MET A 14 9.74 -7.07 1.81
N ALA A 15 8.99 -6.21 2.50
CA ALA A 15 8.99 -4.78 2.24
C ALA A 15 10.22 -4.05 2.79
N ASN A 16 10.99 -4.66 3.67
CA ASN A 16 12.16 -4.02 4.29
C ASN A 16 13.17 -3.49 3.27
N THR A 17 13.34 -4.18 2.15
CA THR A 17 14.31 -3.78 1.11
C THR A 17 13.65 -3.06 -0.06
N MET A 18 12.35 -2.83 -0.01
CA MET A 18 11.62 -2.18 -1.09
C MET A 18 11.70 -0.67 -0.97
N GLU A 19 11.77 -0.01 -2.13
CA GLU A 19 11.65 1.43 -2.20
C GLU A 19 10.18 1.83 -2.37
N PRO A 20 9.77 3.03 -1.90
CA PRO A 20 8.43 3.51 -2.16
C PRO A 20 8.20 3.63 -3.67
N VAL A 21 7.09 3.10 -4.16
CA VAL A 21 6.72 3.20 -5.59
C VAL A 21 5.93 4.47 -5.90
N PHE A 22 5.35 5.08 -4.86
CA PHE A 22 4.61 6.33 -4.99
C PHE A 22 4.91 7.27 -3.84
N GLN A 23 4.81 8.57 -4.13
CA GLN A 23 4.84 9.61 -3.12
C GLN A 23 3.57 10.43 -3.28
N ILE A 24 2.88 10.67 -2.17
CA ILE A 24 1.66 11.48 -2.17
C ILE A 24 1.99 12.83 -1.56
N GLY A 25 1.86 13.87 -2.37
CA GLY A 25 2.20 15.22 -1.96
C GLY A 25 1.00 16.12 -1.76
N LYS A 26 1.17 17.41 -2.08
CA LYS A 26 0.21 18.47 -1.81
C LYS A 26 -1.18 18.22 -2.37
N GLY A 27 -1.28 17.58 -3.53
CA GLY A 27 -2.58 17.29 -4.14
C GLY A 27 -3.39 16.21 -3.44
N GLY A 28 -2.75 15.47 -2.53
CA GLY A 28 -3.41 14.37 -1.83
C GLY A 28 -3.83 13.25 -2.77
N LEU A 29 -4.91 12.58 -2.40
CA LEU A 29 -5.42 11.46 -3.18
C LEU A 29 -6.32 11.98 -4.30
N SER A 30 -6.06 11.52 -5.53
CA SER A 30 -6.88 11.86 -6.69
C SER A 30 -7.35 10.58 -7.36
N GLU A 31 -8.36 10.70 -8.21
CA GLU A 31 -8.86 9.56 -8.97
C GLU A 31 -7.76 8.99 -9.88
N GLU A 32 -6.97 9.86 -10.49
CA GLU A 32 -5.85 9.44 -11.33
C GLU A 32 -4.82 8.65 -10.53
N LEU A 33 -4.47 9.14 -9.33
CA LEU A 33 -3.53 8.44 -8.46
C LEU A 33 -4.08 7.09 -8.03
N LEU A 34 -5.36 7.01 -7.69
CA LEU A 34 -6.00 5.74 -7.36
C LEU A 34 -5.91 4.75 -8.51
N ASN A 35 -6.13 5.21 -9.75
CA ASN A 35 -6.01 4.35 -10.92
C ASN A 35 -4.60 3.84 -11.10
N GLN A 36 -3.60 4.68 -10.88
CA GLN A 36 -2.19 4.29 -10.97
C GLN A 36 -1.84 3.28 -9.89
N LEU A 37 -2.30 3.50 -8.66
CA LEU A 37 -2.08 2.57 -7.55
C LEU A 37 -2.71 1.21 -7.84
N ASP A 38 -3.90 1.21 -8.41
CA ASP A 38 -4.60 -0.03 -8.77
C ASP A 38 -3.78 -0.86 -9.76
N LEU A 39 -3.24 -0.21 -10.79
CA LEU A 39 -2.40 -0.89 -11.79
C LEU A 39 -1.12 -1.47 -11.16
N VAL A 40 -0.48 -0.71 -10.28
CA VAL A 40 0.75 -1.15 -9.65
C VAL A 40 0.49 -2.28 -8.65
N LEU A 41 -0.62 -2.22 -7.92
CA LEU A 41 -1.02 -3.32 -7.03
C LEU A 41 -1.25 -4.60 -7.83
N GLU A 42 -1.89 -4.51 -8.98
CA GLU A 42 -2.11 -5.68 -9.83
C GLU A 42 -0.79 -6.26 -10.34
N ALA A 43 0.17 -5.40 -10.63
CA ALA A 43 1.48 -5.84 -11.14
C ALA A 43 2.41 -6.37 -10.06
N ARG A 44 2.41 -5.75 -8.87
CA ARG A 44 3.40 -6.03 -7.83
C ARG A 44 2.87 -6.70 -6.58
N GLU A 45 1.59 -6.60 -6.32
CA GLU A 45 0.88 -7.16 -5.16
C GLU A 45 1.23 -6.49 -3.83
N LEU A 46 2.50 -6.25 -3.54
CA LEU A 46 2.97 -5.57 -2.33
C LEU A 46 3.66 -4.28 -2.74
N ILE A 47 3.22 -3.16 -2.20
CA ILE A 47 3.80 -1.85 -2.52
C ILE A 47 4.02 -1.02 -1.25
N LYS A 48 4.99 -0.12 -1.34
CA LYS A 48 5.31 0.84 -0.28
C LYS A 48 4.99 2.23 -0.80
N VAL A 49 4.27 3.01 0.00
CA VAL A 49 3.86 4.38 -0.37
C VAL A 49 4.36 5.34 0.70
N ARG A 50 4.95 6.45 0.27
CA ARG A 50 5.39 7.53 1.16
C ARG A 50 4.45 8.72 1.02
N VAL A 51 4.09 9.33 2.15
CA VAL A 51 3.31 10.56 2.17
C VAL A 51 4.23 11.71 2.52
N LEU A 52 4.34 12.68 1.62
CA LEU A 52 5.22 13.83 1.81
C LEU A 52 4.62 14.79 2.85
N LYS A 53 5.48 15.59 3.48
CA LYS A 53 5.03 16.58 4.47
C LYS A 53 4.09 17.62 3.88
N SER A 54 4.17 17.84 2.57
CA SER A 54 3.29 18.78 1.88
C SER A 54 1.84 18.29 1.78
N CYS A 55 1.60 17.02 2.01
CA CYS A 55 0.25 16.46 2.03
C CYS A 55 -0.41 16.81 3.36
N GLU A 56 -1.59 17.41 3.29
CA GLU A 56 -2.33 17.82 4.49
C GLU A 56 -3.03 16.66 5.19
N GLU A 57 -3.32 15.59 4.45
CA GLU A 57 -4.01 14.45 5.02
C GLU A 57 -3.05 13.58 5.84
N GLU A 58 -3.60 12.96 6.89
CA GLU A 58 -2.83 12.09 7.75
C GLU A 58 -2.54 10.78 7.03
N PRO A 59 -1.26 10.29 7.04
CA PRO A 59 -0.88 9.09 6.27
C PRO A 59 -1.69 7.85 6.57
N GLY A 60 -2.01 7.60 7.84
CA GLY A 60 -2.79 6.42 8.21
C GLY A 60 -4.21 6.46 7.66
N GLU A 61 -4.82 7.65 7.63
CA GLU A 61 -6.15 7.82 7.07
C GLU A 61 -6.15 7.63 5.56
N LEU A 62 -5.10 8.13 4.88
CA LEU A 62 -4.92 7.90 3.45
C LEU A 62 -4.80 6.42 3.13
N ALA A 63 -4.02 5.69 3.92
CA ALA A 63 -3.85 4.26 3.73
C ALA A 63 -5.19 3.52 3.81
N ASP A 64 -6.00 3.86 4.81
CA ASP A 64 -7.30 3.23 5.00
C ASP A 64 -8.26 3.56 3.87
N GLU A 65 -8.24 4.81 3.39
CA GLU A 65 -9.07 5.24 2.28
C GLU A 65 -8.71 4.50 0.99
N ILE A 66 -7.41 4.40 0.69
CA ILE A 66 -6.94 3.67 -0.48
C ILE A 66 -7.30 2.19 -0.39
N ALA A 67 -7.14 1.60 0.80
CA ALA A 67 -7.47 0.19 1.01
C ALA A 67 -8.93 -0.10 0.73
N GLU A 68 -9.81 0.80 1.16
CA GLU A 68 -11.24 0.66 0.91
C GLU A 68 -11.56 0.81 -0.58
N GLU A 69 -11.00 1.83 -1.23
CA GLU A 69 -11.24 2.10 -2.64
C GLU A 69 -10.73 1.02 -3.57
N LEU A 70 -9.57 0.44 -3.25
CA LEU A 70 -8.90 -0.53 -4.12
C LEU A 70 -9.03 -1.97 -3.65
N ASP A 71 -9.79 -2.20 -2.58
CA ASP A 71 -10.00 -3.52 -2.01
C ASP A 71 -8.67 -4.21 -1.72
N CYS A 72 -7.80 -3.55 -0.99
CA CYS A 72 -6.51 -4.09 -0.58
C CYS A 72 -6.36 -4.00 0.93
N ASP A 73 -5.31 -4.64 1.47
CA ASP A 73 -5.02 -4.64 2.89
C ASP A 73 -3.92 -3.65 3.23
N VAL A 74 -4.08 -2.92 4.32
CA VAL A 74 -3.00 -2.12 4.89
C VAL A 74 -2.17 -3.04 5.76
N VAL A 75 -0.96 -3.33 5.31
CA VAL A 75 -0.07 -4.26 6.02
C VAL A 75 0.58 -3.61 7.22
N GLN A 76 1.00 -2.36 7.07
CA GLN A 76 1.72 -1.63 8.11
C GLN A 76 1.63 -0.12 7.87
N LYS A 77 1.61 0.63 8.98
CA LYS A 77 1.69 2.10 8.97
C LYS A 77 2.87 2.48 9.86
N ILE A 78 3.89 3.13 9.29
CA ILE A 78 5.07 3.59 10.05
C ILE A 78 5.36 5.03 9.65
N GLY A 79 5.11 5.98 10.56
CA GLY A 79 5.37 7.38 10.27
C GLY A 79 4.62 7.84 9.02
N ARG A 80 5.36 8.28 8.02
CA ARG A 80 4.77 8.76 6.77
C ARG A 80 4.81 7.72 5.66
N ILE A 81 4.98 6.46 6.01
CA ILE A 81 5.03 5.35 5.05
C ILE A 81 3.96 4.33 5.42
N PHE A 82 3.33 3.74 4.39
CA PHE A 82 2.47 2.59 4.62
C PHE A 82 2.68 1.54 3.53
N LEU A 83 2.35 0.31 3.88
CA LEU A 83 2.45 -0.84 3.00
C LEU A 83 1.05 -1.33 2.65
N LEU A 84 0.84 -1.58 1.35
CA LEU A 84 -0.43 -2.11 0.85
C LEU A 84 -0.18 -3.45 0.17
N TYR A 85 -1.11 -4.38 0.33
CA TYR A 85 -1.04 -5.69 -0.30
C TYR A 85 -2.39 -6.08 -0.87
N ARG A 86 -2.36 -6.62 -2.09
CA ARG A 86 -3.53 -7.22 -2.74
C ARG A 86 -3.03 -8.30 -3.68
N PRO A 87 -3.50 -9.57 -3.55
CA PRO A 87 -3.09 -10.60 -4.51
C PRO A 87 -3.63 -10.23 -5.90
N SER A 88 -2.81 -10.44 -6.93
CA SER A 88 -3.22 -10.21 -8.30
C SER A 88 -4.08 -11.36 -8.80
N LEU A 89 -4.58 -11.25 -10.03
CA LEU A 89 -5.35 -12.32 -10.66
C LEU A 89 -4.52 -13.60 -10.79
N GLU A 90 -3.20 -13.45 -10.95
CA GLU A 90 -2.26 -14.57 -10.96
C GLU A 90 -1.23 -14.35 -9.85
N PRO A 91 -1.55 -14.77 -8.60
CA PRO A 91 -0.71 -14.41 -7.46
C PRO A 91 0.72 -14.93 -7.58
N LYS A 92 1.68 -14.05 -7.28
CA LYS A 92 3.12 -14.35 -7.33
C LYS A 92 3.74 -14.48 -5.95
N ILE A 93 3.20 -13.73 -4.98
CA ILE A 93 3.69 -13.78 -3.61
C ILE A 93 3.04 -14.96 -2.91
N GLU A 94 3.86 -15.85 -2.37
CA GLU A 94 3.37 -16.97 -1.58
C GLU A 94 3.42 -16.61 -0.10
N LEU A 95 2.28 -16.68 0.57
CA LEU A 95 2.17 -16.37 1.99
C LEU A 95 2.06 -17.66 2.81
N PRO A 96 2.62 -17.66 4.02
CA PRO A 96 2.50 -18.80 4.93
C PRO A 96 1.07 -19.02 5.40
#